data_403a409eaae03e4f32186b0febd902a2
#
_entry.id   403a409eaae03e4f32186b0febd902a2
#
_cell.length_a   1.000
_cell.length_b   1.000
_cell.length_c   1.000
_cell.angle_alpha   90.00
_cell.angle_beta   90.00
_cell.angle_gamma   90.00
#
_symmetry.space_group_name_H-M   'P 1'
#
loop_
_entity.id
_entity.type
_entity.pdbx_description
1 polymer ?
#
loop_
_entity_poly.entity_id
_entity_poly.type
_entity_poly.pdbx_seq_one_letter_code
_entity_poly.pdbx_strand_id
1 'polypeptide(L)'
;MHLKSKRECRKGAALATADVTIFGAGIFGLSIAWMCCKRGAKVQVIDPFGVAAGSSGGIVGALAPHVPENWNAKKQFQFESLIMAEPFWHEVAEASNHDPGYARLGRLQPIADEAALALAISRKEGAKQLWQGKAVWDVIPATTDGWAPDATHLIRDTLTARIHPRKACHALAAAITHRGAKLQTEGRPEGYVIWANGVAGLSALNAGRSHVVGSGVKGQAALFDHDARNMPQIFVNGLHIVPHADGTTAAGSTSERFFEDSHTTDDLLEALIEKVRNTLPVLRNATVIELWAGVRPRARSRAPMLGAWPDRPDHFIANGGFKIGFGMAPKVAETMADLVLEGKDTIPKGFEVSASL
;
A
#
# COMPACT_ATOMS: atom_id res chain seq x y z
N MET A 1 13.18 30.60 -8.24
CA MET A 1 12.90 32.02 -7.95
C MET A 1 11.46 32.43 -8.30
N HIS A 2 10.49 31.50 -8.40
CA HIS A 2 9.10 31.82 -8.83
C HIS A 2 8.00 31.59 -7.75
N LEU A 3 8.34 31.05 -6.58
CA LEU A 3 7.38 30.80 -5.50
C LEU A 3 7.13 32.01 -4.55
N LYS A 4 7.95 33.03 -4.59
CA LYS A 4 7.74 34.25 -3.77
C LYS A 4 6.64 35.17 -4.28
N SER A 5 6.29 35.13 -5.57
CA SER A 5 5.34 36.10 -6.17
C SER A 5 3.85 35.78 -5.95
N LYS A 6 3.50 34.51 -5.62
CA LYS A 6 2.10 34.13 -5.38
C LYS A 6 1.61 34.36 -3.93
N ARG A 7 2.52 34.66 -2.99
CA ARG A 7 2.14 34.97 -1.59
C ARG A 7 1.61 36.38 -1.37
N GLU A 8 1.86 37.32 -2.27
CA GLU A 8 1.49 38.73 -2.04
C GLU A 8 0.05 39.12 -2.40
N CYS A 9 -0.72 38.24 -3.06
CA CYS A 9 -2.07 38.62 -3.57
C CYS A 9 -3.23 38.25 -2.63
N ARG A 10 -2.97 37.72 -1.41
CA ARG A 10 -4.02 37.41 -0.42
C ARG A 10 -3.93 38.28 0.85
N LYS A 11 -3.85 39.57 0.70
CA LYS A 11 -4.02 40.50 1.83
C LYS A 11 -5.51 40.57 2.21
N GLY A 12 -5.89 39.83 3.28
CA GLY A 12 -7.25 39.87 3.86
C GLY A 12 -7.83 38.54 4.36
N ALA A 13 -7.23 37.39 4.03
CA ALA A 13 -7.64 36.12 4.60
C ALA A 13 -6.89 35.89 5.91
N ALA A 14 -7.56 35.33 6.94
CA ALA A 14 -6.88 34.81 8.13
C ALA A 14 -5.69 33.95 7.68
N LEU A 15 -4.52 34.13 8.30
CA LEU A 15 -3.31 33.36 7.98
C LEU A 15 -3.66 31.88 8.09
N ALA A 16 -3.58 31.14 6.98
CA ALA A 16 -3.82 29.72 6.96
C ALA A 16 -2.89 29.05 8.00
N THR A 17 -3.44 28.22 8.86
CA THR A 17 -2.67 27.51 9.90
C THR A 17 -2.00 26.26 9.34
N ALA A 18 -2.43 25.80 8.13
CA ALA A 18 -1.82 24.71 7.39
C ALA A 18 -1.51 25.11 5.94
N ASP A 19 -0.38 24.63 5.42
CA ASP A 19 -0.02 24.74 3.99
C ASP A 19 -0.71 23.65 3.17
N VAL A 20 -0.94 22.47 3.76
CA VAL A 20 -1.57 21.30 3.13
C VAL A 20 -2.58 20.66 4.08
N THR A 21 -3.79 20.42 3.56
CA THR A 21 -4.82 19.61 4.20
C THR A 21 -4.95 18.27 3.48
N ILE A 22 -4.93 17.18 4.22
CA ILE A 22 -5.09 15.84 3.67
C ILE A 22 -6.35 15.21 4.26
N PHE A 23 -7.30 14.82 3.42
CA PHE A 23 -8.46 14.03 3.82
C PHE A 23 -8.17 12.54 3.65
N GLY A 24 -8.17 11.82 4.77
CA GLY A 24 -7.91 10.39 4.86
C GLY A 24 -6.61 10.05 5.60
N ALA A 25 -6.74 9.36 6.73
CA ALA A 25 -5.64 8.87 7.55
C ALA A 25 -5.30 7.38 7.27
N GLY A 26 -5.43 6.98 6.01
CA GLY A 26 -4.91 5.72 5.49
C GLY A 26 -3.47 5.85 5.00
N ILE A 27 -2.93 4.75 4.44
CA ILE A 27 -1.52 4.67 4.04
C ILE A 27 -1.10 5.76 3.07
N PHE A 28 -1.90 6.13 2.06
CA PHE A 28 -1.52 7.19 1.13
C PHE A 28 -1.54 8.56 1.82
N GLY A 29 -2.61 8.88 2.55
CA GLY A 29 -2.71 10.18 3.22
C GLY A 29 -1.60 10.41 4.23
N LEU A 30 -1.34 9.42 5.10
CA LEU A 30 -0.29 9.51 6.12
C LEU A 30 1.13 9.56 5.51
N SER A 31 1.40 8.78 4.45
CA SER A 31 2.70 8.81 3.77
C SER A 31 2.95 10.14 3.06
N ILE A 32 1.93 10.72 2.44
CA ILE A 32 2.02 12.06 1.83
C ILE A 32 2.22 13.13 2.91
N ALA A 33 1.48 13.05 4.02
CA ALA A 33 1.65 13.94 5.15
C ALA A 33 3.09 13.90 5.69
N TRP A 34 3.65 12.69 5.85
CA TRP A 34 5.02 12.48 6.26
C TRP A 34 6.02 13.18 5.33
N MET A 35 5.87 12.98 4.01
CA MET A 35 6.77 13.58 3.03
C MET A 35 6.63 15.11 2.98
N CYS A 36 5.41 15.65 3.11
CA CYS A 36 5.18 17.09 3.20
C CYS A 36 5.82 17.69 4.48
N CYS A 37 5.65 17.04 5.63
CA CYS A 37 6.28 17.47 6.89
C CYS A 37 7.82 17.42 6.80
N LYS A 38 8.40 16.41 6.15
CA LYS A 38 9.85 16.34 5.91
C LYS A 38 10.38 17.54 5.13
N ARG A 39 9.55 18.09 4.22
CA ARG A 39 9.88 19.28 3.41
C ARG A 39 9.52 20.61 4.12
N GLY A 40 9.13 20.56 5.39
CA GLY A 40 8.85 21.74 6.21
C GLY A 40 7.47 22.34 6.02
N ALA A 41 6.54 21.68 5.33
CA ALA A 41 5.16 22.13 5.21
C ALA A 41 4.40 21.92 6.52
N LYS A 42 3.50 22.86 6.85
CA LYS A 42 2.53 22.72 7.93
C LYS A 42 1.36 21.87 7.41
N VAL A 43 1.16 20.71 8.00
CA VAL A 43 0.17 19.72 7.54
C VAL A 43 -0.93 19.53 8.56
N GLN A 44 -2.18 19.41 8.08
CA GLN A 44 -3.27 18.81 8.83
C GLN A 44 -3.82 17.60 8.09
N VAL A 45 -4.10 16.53 8.83
CA VAL A 45 -4.77 15.33 8.33
C VAL A 45 -6.13 15.23 8.99
N ILE A 46 -7.17 15.05 8.19
CA ILE A 46 -8.55 14.96 8.66
C ILE A 46 -9.14 13.62 8.22
N ASP A 47 -9.55 12.80 9.20
CA ASP A 47 -10.28 11.57 8.92
C ASP A 47 -11.34 11.33 10.02
N PRO A 48 -12.63 11.36 9.68
CA PRO A 48 -13.71 11.21 10.66
C PRO A 48 -13.71 9.88 11.42
N PHE A 49 -13.07 8.87 10.85
CA PHE A 49 -13.01 7.52 11.42
C PHE A 49 -11.66 7.21 12.08
N GLY A 50 -10.68 8.13 11.97
CA GLY A 50 -9.36 7.99 12.58
C GLY A 50 -8.35 7.22 11.73
N VAL A 51 -7.20 6.96 12.36
CA VAL A 51 -6.05 6.33 11.71
C VAL A 51 -6.36 4.90 11.29
N ALA A 52 -6.07 4.58 10.02
CA ALA A 52 -6.22 3.24 9.45
C ALA A 52 -7.64 2.64 9.53
N ALA A 53 -8.68 3.45 9.73
CA ALA A 53 -10.05 2.97 9.87
C ALA A 53 -10.60 2.25 8.62
N GLY A 54 -10.07 2.57 7.43
CA GLY A 54 -10.45 1.89 6.18
C GLY A 54 -9.58 0.67 5.85
N SER A 55 -9.37 0.40 4.57
CA SER A 55 -8.60 -0.76 4.08
C SER A 55 -7.14 -0.82 4.56
N SER A 56 -6.58 0.30 5.02
CA SER A 56 -5.25 0.35 5.61
C SER A 56 -5.16 -0.28 7.01
N GLY A 57 -6.31 -0.52 7.67
CA GLY A 57 -6.40 -1.27 8.92
C GLY A 57 -6.40 -2.79 8.77
N GLY A 58 -6.10 -3.30 7.58
CA GLY A 58 -5.95 -4.74 7.32
C GLY A 58 -4.79 -5.37 8.07
N ILE A 59 -4.75 -6.70 7.98
CA ILE A 59 -3.73 -7.51 8.66
C ILE A 59 -2.69 -8.10 7.71
N VAL A 60 -2.90 -8.09 6.39
CA VAL A 60 -1.97 -8.66 5.40
C VAL A 60 -1.12 -7.55 4.78
N GLY A 61 0.12 -7.45 5.18
CA GLY A 61 1.06 -6.44 4.73
C GLY A 61 2.13 -6.98 3.77
N ALA A 62 1.73 -7.42 2.59
CA ALA A 62 2.63 -7.91 1.56
C ALA A 62 3.05 -6.77 0.62
N LEU A 63 4.32 -6.41 0.62
CA LEU A 63 4.95 -5.48 -0.31
C LEU A 63 5.65 -6.28 -1.40
N ALA A 64 4.87 -6.81 -2.34
CA ALA A 64 5.36 -7.75 -3.35
C ALA A 64 5.48 -7.09 -4.74
N PRO A 65 6.59 -7.31 -5.46
CA PRO A 65 6.79 -6.74 -6.79
C PRO A 65 5.89 -7.40 -7.84
N HIS A 66 5.63 -6.68 -8.91
CA HIS A 66 5.21 -7.29 -10.17
C HIS A 66 6.35 -8.16 -10.74
N VAL A 67 5.98 -9.18 -11.48
CA VAL A 67 6.95 -10.07 -12.14
C VAL A 67 7.87 -9.29 -13.08
N PRO A 68 9.18 -9.64 -13.15
CA PRO A 68 10.19 -8.93 -13.94
C PRO A 68 10.14 -9.31 -15.42
N GLU A 69 9.03 -8.97 -16.07
CA GLU A 69 8.79 -9.15 -17.51
C GLU A 69 7.83 -8.08 -18.02
N ASN A 70 7.69 -7.88 -19.32
CA ASN A 70 6.77 -6.91 -19.91
C ASN A 70 6.80 -5.56 -19.17
N TRP A 71 8.00 -4.99 -19.05
CA TRP A 71 8.23 -3.82 -18.19
C TRP A 71 7.49 -2.59 -18.70
N ASN A 72 6.93 -1.83 -17.79
CA ASN A 72 6.16 -0.63 -18.09
C ASN A 72 6.23 0.37 -16.93
N ALA A 73 5.68 1.57 -17.12
CA ALA A 73 5.74 2.66 -16.14
C ALA A 73 5.18 2.25 -14.76
N LYS A 74 4.12 1.42 -14.71
CA LYS A 74 3.54 0.95 -13.44
C LYS A 74 4.50 0.03 -12.69
N LYS A 75 5.15 -0.90 -13.38
CA LYS A 75 6.13 -1.80 -12.78
C LYS A 75 7.38 -1.06 -12.33
N GLN A 76 7.83 -0.08 -13.12
CA GLN A 76 8.95 0.79 -12.78
C GLN A 76 8.64 1.60 -11.51
N PHE A 77 7.51 2.25 -11.45
CA PHE A 77 7.08 3.04 -10.29
C PHE A 77 6.99 2.17 -9.02
N GLN A 78 6.43 0.96 -9.13
CA GLN A 78 6.37 0.03 -8.00
C GLN A 78 7.76 -0.42 -7.56
N PHE A 79 8.64 -0.76 -8.50
CA PHE A 79 10.01 -1.15 -8.21
C PHE A 79 10.76 -0.04 -7.44
N GLU A 80 10.69 1.19 -7.93
CA GLU A 80 11.29 2.34 -7.26
C GLU A 80 10.72 2.51 -5.84
N SER A 81 9.40 2.39 -5.69
CA SER A 81 8.75 2.47 -4.39
C SER A 81 9.21 1.38 -3.41
N LEU A 82 9.36 0.14 -3.89
CA LEU A 82 9.84 -0.96 -3.07
C LEU A 82 11.31 -0.81 -2.65
N ILE A 83 12.14 -0.22 -3.52
CA ILE A 83 13.53 0.12 -3.17
C ILE A 83 13.59 1.27 -2.15
N MET A 84 12.70 2.25 -2.28
CA MET A 84 12.57 3.35 -1.31
C MET A 84 12.01 2.90 0.05
N ALA A 85 11.32 1.76 0.11
CA ALA A 85 10.57 1.35 1.29
C ALA A 85 11.46 1.15 2.53
N GLU A 86 12.66 0.59 2.38
CA GLU A 86 13.55 0.33 3.51
C GLU A 86 13.99 1.62 4.22
N PRO A 87 14.63 2.60 3.57
CA PRO A 87 14.97 3.87 4.20
C PRO A 87 13.74 4.66 4.65
N PHE A 88 12.63 4.61 3.90
CA PHE A 88 11.39 5.29 4.27
C PHE A 88 10.84 4.81 5.62
N TRP A 89 10.71 3.48 5.80
CA TRP A 89 10.17 2.92 7.04
C TRP A 89 11.13 3.01 8.21
N HIS A 90 12.44 2.98 7.96
CA HIS A 90 13.46 3.23 8.98
C HIS A 90 13.34 4.67 9.52
N GLU A 91 13.26 5.67 8.65
CA GLU A 91 13.07 7.07 9.05
C GLU A 91 11.75 7.28 9.82
N VAL A 92 10.67 6.60 9.40
CA VAL A 92 9.39 6.66 10.10
C VAL A 92 9.51 6.05 11.50
N ALA A 93 10.17 4.90 11.63
CA ALA A 93 10.39 4.23 12.92
C ALA A 93 11.20 5.11 13.87
N GLU A 94 12.29 5.72 13.40
CA GLU A 94 13.11 6.64 14.18
C GLU A 94 12.32 7.88 14.63
N ALA A 95 11.58 8.50 13.69
CA ALA A 95 10.83 9.72 13.98
C ALA A 95 9.64 9.49 14.91
N SER A 96 9.03 8.31 14.88
CA SER A 96 7.86 7.96 15.69
C SER A 96 8.20 7.26 17.00
N ASN A 97 9.36 6.63 17.11
CA ASN A 97 9.71 5.65 18.13
C ASN A 97 8.75 4.44 18.18
N HIS A 98 8.20 4.05 17.01
CA HIS A 98 7.31 2.91 16.84
C HIS A 98 7.81 2.03 15.71
N ASP A 99 7.78 0.70 15.91
CA ASP A 99 8.12 -0.28 14.87
C ASP A 99 6.94 -0.46 13.89
N PRO A 100 7.09 -0.13 12.59
CA PRO A 100 6.07 -0.40 11.57
C PRO A 100 5.95 -1.88 11.20
N GLY A 101 6.83 -2.75 11.70
CA GLY A 101 6.92 -4.16 11.36
C GLY A 101 7.51 -4.42 9.98
N TYR A 102 8.25 -3.48 9.40
CA TYR A 102 8.87 -3.63 8.08
C TYR A 102 10.09 -4.57 8.15
N ALA A 103 10.15 -5.52 7.21
CA ALA A 103 11.37 -6.28 6.95
C ALA A 103 11.39 -6.83 5.52
N ARG A 104 12.54 -6.75 4.87
CA ARG A 104 12.75 -7.26 3.51
C ARG A 104 13.31 -8.69 3.57
N LEU A 105 12.43 -9.67 3.85
CA LEU A 105 12.77 -11.09 3.99
C LEU A 105 12.56 -11.90 2.70
N GLY A 106 12.01 -11.27 1.67
CA GLY A 106 11.72 -11.94 0.41
C GLY A 106 10.41 -12.73 0.43
N ARG A 107 10.21 -13.50 -0.63
CA ARG A 107 9.02 -14.31 -0.85
C ARG A 107 9.37 -15.62 -1.54
N LEU A 108 8.65 -16.69 -1.19
CA LEU A 108 8.67 -17.99 -1.87
C LEU A 108 7.35 -18.21 -2.62
N GLN A 109 7.44 -18.79 -3.82
CA GLN A 109 6.28 -19.16 -4.64
C GLN A 109 6.52 -20.57 -5.22
N PRO A 110 5.60 -21.52 -5.04
CA PRO A 110 5.75 -22.86 -5.62
C PRO A 110 5.63 -22.78 -7.16
N ILE A 111 6.41 -23.61 -7.82
CA ILE A 111 6.38 -23.81 -9.27
C ILE A 111 5.53 -25.04 -9.56
N ALA A 112 4.45 -24.89 -10.33
CA ALA A 112 3.44 -25.91 -10.49
C ALA A 112 3.82 -27.00 -11.51
N ASP A 113 4.54 -26.62 -12.57
CA ASP A 113 4.85 -27.52 -13.70
C ASP A 113 6.11 -27.06 -14.46
N GLU A 114 6.52 -27.84 -15.46
CA GLU A 114 7.69 -27.53 -16.28
C GLU A 114 7.58 -26.24 -17.09
N ALA A 115 6.40 -25.87 -17.55
CA ALA A 115 6.17 -24.61 -18.27
C ALA A 115 6.36 -23.41 -17.34
N ALA A 116 5.84 -23.50 -16.12
CA ALA A 116 6.04 -22.49 -15.08
C ALA A 116 7.51 -22.40 -14.65
N LEU A 117 8.22 -23.54 -14.63
CA LEU A 117 9.66 -23.61 -14.33
C LEU A 117 10.47 -22.87 -15.42
N ALA A 118 10.23 -23.18 -16.68
CA ALA A 118 10.90 -22.52 -17.79
C ALA A 118 10.66 -21.00 -17.79
N LEU A 119 9.43 -20.57 -17.50
CA LEU A 119 9.07 -19.16 -17.38
C LEU A 119 9.77 -18.50 -16.18
N ALA A 120 9.85 -19.17 -15.03
CA ALA A 120 10.54 -18.66 -13.85
C ALA A 120 12.04 -18.45 -14.11
N ILE A 121 12.67 -19.39 -14.83
CA ILE A 121 14.08 -19.30 -15.23
C ILE A 121 14.30 -18.12 -16.18
N SER A 122 13.43 -17.94 -17.19
CA SER A 122 13.55 -16.80 -18.11
C SER A 122 13.43 -15.44 -17.39
N ARG A 123 12.55 -15.35 -16.38
CA ARG A 123 12.38 -14.16 -15.54
C ARG A 123 13.58 -13.84 -14.66
N LYS A 124 14.41 -14.82 -14.32
CA LYS A 124 15.66 -14.62 -13.58
C LYS A 124 16.62 -13.71 -14.35
N GLU A 125 16.77 -13.92 -15.65
CA GLU A 125 17.60 -13.05 -16.48
C GLU A 125 16.97 -11.66 -16.63
N GLY A 126 15.65 -11.58 -16.84
CA GLY A 126 14.92 -10.31 -16.84
C GLY A 126 15.10 -9.50 -15.55
N ALA A 127 15.04 -10.17 -14.40
CA ALA A 127 15.20 -9.52 -13.11
C ALA A 127 16.56 -8.86 -12.92
N LYS A 128 17.66 -9.47 -13.38
CA LYS A 128 19.00 -8.87 -13.28
C LYS A 128 19.04 -7.48 -13.91
N GLN A 129 18.42 -7.35 -15.08
CA GLN A 129 18.38 -6.09 -15.82
C GLN A 129 17.35 -5.12 -15.24
N LEU A 130 16.09 -5.58 -15.07
CA LEU A 130 14.96 -4.74 -14.72
C LEU A 130 15.02 -4.27 -13.25
N TRP A 131 15.56 -5.10 -12.36
CA TRP A 131 15.79 -4.74 -10.96
C TRP A 131 17.18 -4.17 -10.67
N GLN A 132 17.98 -3.95 -11.72
CA GLN A 132 19.25 -3.22 -11.66
C GLN A 132 20.23 -3.78 -10.61
N GLY A 133 20.23 -5.07 -10.37
CA GLY A 133 21.04 -5.72 -9.34
C GLY A 133 20.62 -5.44 -7.89
N LYS A 134 19.56 -4.66 -7.65
CA LYS A 134 19.09 -4.31 -6.29
C LYS A 134 18.30 -5.41 -5.60
N ALA A 135 17.90 -6.44 -6.33
CA ALA A 135 17.20 -7.61 -5.84
C ALA A 135 17.42 -8.82 -6.76
N VAL A 136 17.12 -9.99 -6.24
CA VAL A 136 17.28 -11.28 -6.93
C VAL A 136 15.92 -11.92 -7.14
N TRP A 137 15.70 -12.46 -8.32
CA TRP A 137 14.68 -13.46 -8.63
C TRP A 137 15.41 -14.75 -8.97
N ASP A 138 15.19 -15.81 -8.22
CA ASP A 138 15.87 -17.07 -8.42
C ASP A 138 14.92 -18.27 -8.39
N VAL A 139 15.33 -19.37 -8.99
CA VAL A 139 14.67 -20.67 -8.88
C VAL A 139 15.54 -21.55 -8.02
N ILE A 140 14.97 -22.05 -6.94
CA ILE A 140 15.65 -22.90 -5.96
C ILE A 140 14.91 -24.23 -5.79
N PRO A 141 15.59 -25.31 -5.40
CA PRO A 141 14.91 -26.53 -4.94
C PRO A 141 13.98 -26.20 -3.76
N ALA A 142 12.90 -26.95 -3.62
CA ALA A 142 12.03 -26.81 -2.46
C ALA A 142 12.78 -27.11 -1.17
N THR A 143 12.48 -26.34 -0.11
CA THR A 143 13.06 -26.56 1.22
C THR A 143 12.23 -27.57 2.00
N THR A 144 12.86 -28.27 2.92
CA THR A 144 12.21 -29.28 3.78
C THR A 144 12.00 -28.77 5.21
N ASP A 145 12.16 -27.46 5.43
CA ASP A 145 12.04 -26.82 6.75
C ASP A 145 10.60 -26.65 7.25
N GLY A 146 9.62 -27.11 6.46
CA GLY A 146 8.19 -27.03 6.80
C GLY A 146 7.56 -25.66 6.52
N TRP A 147 8.32 -24.64 6.10
CA TRP A 147 7.82 -23.31 5.77
C TRP A 147 7.64 -23.11 4.26
N ALA A 148 7.64 -24.12 3.45
CA ALA A 148 7.36 -23.99 2.01
C ALA A 148 6.14 -24.81 1.61
N PRO A 149 5.35 -24.36 0.61
CA PRO A 149 4.34 -25.20 -0.01
C PRO A 149 4.97 -26.43 -0.66
N ASP A 150 4.20 -27.52 -0.75
CA ASP A 150 4.65 -28.74 -1.43
C ASP A 150 4.91 -28.44 -2.92
N ALA A 151 6.16 -28.60 -3.34
CA ALA A 151 6.62 -28.37 -4.71
C ALA A 151 8.02 -28.96 -4.89
N THR A 152 8.44 -29.19 -6.13
CA THR A 152 9.84 -29.59 -6.42
C THR A 152 10.79 -28.39 -6.49
N HIS A 153 10.28 -27.25 -6.94
CA HIS A 153 11.03 -26.01 -7.08
C HIS A 153 10.20 -24.81 -6.60
N LEU A 154 10.91 -23.81 -6.10
CA LEU A 154 10.35 -22.54 -5.65
C LEU A 154 10.99 -21.38 -6.40
N ILE A 155 10.18 -20.36 -6.68
CA ILE A 155 10.69 -19.02 -6.97
C ILE A 155 11.00 -18.35 -5.63
N ARG A 156 12.22 -17.81 -5.51
CA ARG A 156 12.61 -16.93 -4.41
C ARG A 156 12.88 -15.53 -4.96
N ASP A 157 12.15 -14.52 -4.51
CA ASP A 157 12.52 -13.14 -4.76
C ASP A 157 12.97 -12.45 -3.46
N THR A 158 13.94 -11.56 -3.57
CA THR A 158 14.48 -10.80 -2.43
C THR A 158 14.01 -9.34 -2.42
N LEU A 159 13.14 -8.93 -3.36
CA LEU A 159 12.57 -7.59 -3.41
C LEU A 159 11.35 -7.45 -2.49
N THR A 160 10.63 -8.54 -2.30
CA THR A 160 9.45 -8.58 -1.45
C THR A 160 9.80 -8.25 0.01
N ALA A 161 9.00 -7.36 0.62
CA ALA A 161 9.08 -7.03 2.02
C ALA A 161 7.72 -7.27 2.70
N ARG A 162 7.74 -7.43 4.02
CA ARG A 162 6.54 -7.38 4.86
C ARG A 162 6.41 -6.04 5.54
N ILE A 163 5.20 -5.73 5.98
CA ILE A 163 4.91 -4.65 6.92
C ILE A 163 3.68 -5.03 7.75
N HIS A 164 3.54 -4.50 8.96
CA HIS A 164 2.29 -4.63 9.69
C HIS A 164 1.39 -3.41 9.38
N PRO A 165 0.29 -3.53 8.61
CA PRO A 165 -0.44 -2.38 8.08
C PRO A 165 -0.88 -1.38 9.14
N ARG A 166 -1.47 -1.83 10.25
CA ARG A 166 -1.92 -0.97 11.35
C ARG A 166 -0.76 -0.28 12.05
N LYS A 167 0.28 -1.05 12.44
CA LYS A 167 1.48 -0.49 13.10
C LYS A 167 2.15 0.56 12.22
N ALA A 168 2.23 0.32 10.92
CA ALA A 168 2.80 1.26 9.97
C ALA A 168 2.01 2.57 9.87
N CYS A 169 0.67 2.50 9.82
CA CYS A 169 -0.16 3.70 9.84
C CYS A 169 -0.04 4.46 11.18
N HIS A 170 0.00 3.76 12.31
CA HIS A 170 0.18 4.40 13.61
C HIS A 170 1.58 5.01 13.77
N ALA A 171 2.63 4.36 13.27
CA ALA A 171 3.97 4.91 13.23
C ALA A 171 4.03 6.19 12.39
N LEU A 172 3.43 6.19 11.20
CA LEU A 172 3.31 7.41 10.37
C LEU A 172 2.55 8.53 11.11
N ALA A 173 1.41 8.21 11.73
CA ALA A 173 0.62 9.17 12.48
C ALA A 173 1.42 9.80 13.63
N ALA A 174 2.16 9.01 14.39
CA ALA A 174 3.05 9.50 15.44
C ALA A 174 4.19 10.35 14.85
N ALA A 175 4.84 9.90 13.78
CA ALA A 175 5.94 10.61 13.13
C ALA A 175 5.52 12.00 12.62
N ILE A 176 4.36 12.14 11.98
CA ILE A 176 3.85 13.43 11.52
C ILE A 176 3.46 14.35 12.70
N THR A 177 2.87 13.76 13.75
CA THR A 177 2.50 14.53 14.96
C THR A 177 3.74 15.06 15.66
N HIS A 178 4.81 14.29 15.80
CA HIS A 178 6.09 14.76 16.33
C HIS A 178 6.73 15.89 15.50
N ARG A 179 6.38 15.98 14.21
CA ARG A 179 6.77 17.10 13.34
C ARG A 179 5.77 18.27 13.34
N GLY A 180 4.79 18.25 14.24
CA GLY A 180 3.83 19.34 14.43
C GLY A 180 2.62 19.29 13.50
N ALA A 181 2.40 18.21 12.75
CA ALA A 181 1.16 18.04 12.01
C ALA A 181 -0.04 17.85 12.95
N LYS A 182 -1.19 18.37 12.54
CA LYS A 182 -2.45 18.15 13.25
C LYS A 182 -3.16 16.93 12.67
N LEU A 183 -3.58 16.00 13.53
CA LEU A 183 -4.40 14.86 13.19
C LEU A 183 -5.76 15.02 13.86
N GLN A 184 -6.85 15.09 13.08
CA GLN A 184 -8.16 15.50 13.56
C GLN A 184 -9.25 14.64 12.92
N THR A 185 -10.38 14.50 13.62
CA THR A 185 -11.58 13.83 13.08
C THR A 185 -12.46 14.77 12.27
N GLU A 186 -12.36 16.07 12.52
CA GLU A 186 -13.10 17.10 11.80
C GLU A 186 -12.23 18.35 11.60
N GLY A 187 -12.55 19.16 10.60
CA GLY A 187 -11.81 20.38 10.32
C GLY A 187 -12.20 20.99 8.97
N ARG A 188 -11.74 22.22 8.75
CA ARG A 188 -11.91 22.91 7.46
C ARG A 188 -10.62 22.77 6.65
N PRO A 189 -10.74 22.62 5.31
CA PRO A 189 -9.57 22.60 4.44
C PRO A 189 -8.86 23.94 4.43
N GLU A 190 -7.53 23.92 4.54
CA GLU A 190 -6.65 25.08 4.43
C GLU A 190 -5.51 24.74 3.46
N GLY A 191 -4.99 25.72 2.73
CA GLY A 191 -3.91 25.54 1.77
C GLY A 191 -4.29 24.62 0.61
N TYR A 192 -3.35 23.80 0.16
CA TYR A 192 -3.60 22.77 -0.82
C TYR A 192 -4.35 21.60 -0.20
N VAL A 193 -5.27 20.98 -0.94
CA VAL A 193 -6.13 19.90 -0.42
C VAL A 193 -5.87 18.61 -1.16
N ILE A 194 -5.52 17.55 -0.43
CA ILE A 194 -5.28 16.20 -0.98
C ILE A 194 -6.36 15.25 -0.50
N TRP A 195 -7.07 14.61 -1.43
CA TRP A 195 -8.11 13.61 -1.15
C TRP A 195 -7.54 12.21 -1.25
N ALA A 196 -7.28 11.60 -0.10
CA ALA A 196 -6.73 10.25 0.07
C ALA A 196 -7.68 9.32 0.85
N ASN A 197 -8.99 9.62 0.81
CA ASN A 197 -10.04 9.05 1.65
C ASN A 197 -10.68 7.77 1.07
N GLY A 198 -9.92 6.99 0.33
CA GLY A 198 -10.25 5.64 -0.08
C GLY A 198 -11.58 5.52 -0.85
N VAL A 199 -12.44 4.56 -0.46
CA VAL A 199 -13.71 4.29 -1.17
C VAL A 199 -14.64 5.50 -1.16
N ALA A 200 -14.69 6.27 -0.07
CA ALA A 200 -15.51 7.48 0.00
C ALA A 200 -15.08 8.52 -1.04
N GLY A 201 -13.76 8.65 -1.27
CA GLY A 201 -13.23 9.52 -2.32
C GLY A 201 -13.58 9.06 -3.74
N LEU A 202 -13.56 7.75 -3.99
CA LEU A 202 -14.00 7.21 -5.28
C LEU A 202 -15.50 7.41 -5.49
N SER A 203 -16.31 7.26 -4.45
CA SER A 203 -17.74 7.52 -4.51
C SER A 203 -18.05 9.00 -4.83
N ALA A 204 -17.31 9.92 -4.20
CA ALA A 204 -17.43 11.36 -4.51
C ALA A 204 -17.01 11.68 -5.94
N LEU A 205 -16.00 11.00 -6.48
CA LEU A 205 -15.58 11.15 -7.88
C LEU A 205 -16.57 10.55 -8.87
N ASN A 206 -17.31 9.50 -8.49
CA ASN A 206 -18.36 8.90 -9.33
C ASN A 206 -19.61 9.79 -9.42
N ALA A 207 -19.86 10.63 -8.41
CA ALA A 207 -21.07 11.44 -8.36
C ALA A 207 -21.16 12.39 -9.56
N GLY A 208 -22.30 12.34 -10.27
CA GLY A 208 -22.57 13.17 -11.45
C GLY A 208 -21.84 12.73 -12.73
N ARG A 209 -21.17 11.58 -12.75
CA ARG A 209 -20.49 11.04 -13.94
C ARG A 209 -21.30 9.92 -14.59
N SER A 210 -21.18 9.79 -15.91
CA SER A 210 -21.87 8.76 -16.71
C SER A 210 -21.21 7.39 -16.59
N HIS A 211 -20.01 7.30 -16.02
CA HIS A 211 -19.28 6.03 -15.86
C HIS A 211 -18.53 5.99 -14.52
N VAL A 212 -18.25 4.78 -14.06
CA VAL A 212 -17.58 4.53 -12.79
C VAL A 212 -16.07 4.80 -12.91
N VAL A 213 -15.56 5.72 -12.12
CA VAL A 213 -14.14 6.11 -12.03
C VAL A 213 -13.34 5.12 -11.19
N GLY A 214 -14.01 4.51 -10.23
CA GLY A 214 -13.45 3.48 -9.37
C GLY A 214 -14.50 2.91 -8.43
N SER A 215 -14.19 1.78 -7.81
CA SER A 215 -15.10 1.04 -6.94
C SER A 215 -14.40 0.44 -5.74
N GLY A 216 -15.19 0.08 -4.72
CA GLY A 216 -14.74 -0.75 -3.62
C GLY A 216 -14.65 -2.22 -4.02
N VAL A 217 -13.66 -2.91 -3.51
CA VAL A 217 -13.54 -4.38 -3.59
C VAL A 217 -13.27 -4.91 -2.18
N LYS A 218 -14.21 -5.67 -1.63
CA LYS A 218 -14.08 -6.27 -0.31
C LYS A 218 -12.99 -7.35 -0.32
N GLY A 219 -12.35 -7.51 0.79
CA GLY A 219 -11.42 -8.61 1.03
C GLY A 219 -11.41 -8.98 2.48
N GLN A 220 -11.23 -10.28 2.73
CA GLN A 220 -11.21 -10.87 4.04
C GLN A 220 -9.86 -11.55 4.27
N ALA A 221 -9.42 -11.62 5.52
CA ALA A 221 -8.13 -12.18 5.92
C ALA A 221 -8.21 -12.72 7.35
N ALA A 222 -7.31 -13.64 7.67
CA ALA A 222 -7.18 -14.22 9.00
C ALA A 222 -5.76 -14.04 9.57
N LEU A 223 -5.67 -13.87 10.88
CA LEU A 223 -4.42 -13.83 11.64
C LEU A 223 -4.30 -15.10 12.48
N PHE A 224 -3.15 -15.74 12.39
CA PHE A 224 -2.83 -16.98 13.10
C PHE A 224 -1.82 -16.71 14.20
N ASP A 225 -1.99 -17.39 15.33
CA ASP A 225 -0.98 -17.48 16.38
C ASP A 225 0.07 -18.50 15.94
N HIS A 226 1.04 -18.03 15.17
CA HIS A 226 2.16 -18.84 14.68
C HIS A 226 3.37 -17.96 14.40
N ASP A 227 4.45 -18.25 15.11
CA ASP A 227 5.70 -17.49 14.99
C ASP A 227 6.58 -18.00 13.85
N ALA A 228 6.60 -17.23 12.78
CA ALA A 228 7.49 -17.41 11.64
C ALA A 228 8.19 -16.08 11.28
N ARG A 229 8.46 -15.21 12.28
CA ARG A 229 8.93 -13.83 12.10
C ARG A 229 10.19 -13.65 11.27
N ASN A 230 11.01 -14.69 11.14
CA ASN A 230 12.25 -14.66 10.36
C ASN A 230 12.11 -15.33 8.99
N MET A 231 10.92 -15.81 8.65
CA MET A 231 10.67 -16.52 7.40
C MET A 231 10.21 -15.57 6.31
N PRO A 232 10.50 -15.88 5.02
CA PRO A 232 9.97 -15.11 3.88
C PRO A 232 8.45 -15.31 3.77
N GLN A 233 7.79 -14.39 3.07
CA GLN A 233 6.38 -14.56 2.72
C GLN A 233 6.17 -15.75 1.79
N ILE A 234 4.99 -16.35 1.86
CA ILE A 234 4.54 -17.34 0.86
C ILE A 234 3.48 -16.69 -0.04
N PHE A 235 3.60 -16.94 -1.33
CA PHE A 235 2.56 -16.56 -2.28
C PHE A 235 2.18 -17.74 -3.18
N VAL A 236 0.92 -18.12 -3.15
CA VAL A 236 0.41 -19.24 -3.96
C VAL A 236 -1.04 -18.99 -4.38
N ASN A 237 -1.30 -19.04 -5.69
CA ASN A 237 -2.67 -18.94 -6.24
C ASN A 237 -3.48 -17.75 -5.66
N GLY A 238 -2.85 -16.56 -5.59
CA GLY A 238 -3.48 -15.33 -5.09
C GLY A 238 -3.55 -15.19 -3.57
N LEU A 239 -3.11 -16.21 -2.82
CA LEU A 239 -2.99 -16.21 -1.38
C LEU A 239 -1.62 -15.69 -0.97
N HIS A 240 -1.57 -14.70 -0.08
CA HIS A 240 -0.37 -14.29 0.65
C HIS A 240 -0.41 -14.85 2.07
N ILE A 241 0.69 -15.43 2.54
CA ILE A 241 0.93 -15.77 3.94
C ILE A 241 2.13 -14.94 4.39
N VAL A 242 1.91 -14.06 5.36
CA VAL A 242 2.86 -13.01 5.76
C VAL A 242 3.18 -13.14 7.24
N PRO A 243 4.38 -13.60 7.61
CA PRO A 243 4.83 -13.58 8.99
C PRO A 243 5.07 -12.14 9.46
N HIS A 244 4.58 -11.79 10.64
CA HIS A 244 4.82 -10.49 11.26
C HIS A 244 5.96 -10.52 12.27
N ALA A 245 6.51 -9.34 12.58
CA ALA A 245 7.60 -9.18 13.54
C ALA A 245 7.18 -9.53 14.99
N ASP A 246 5.89 -9.47 15.30
CA ASP A 246 5.35 -9.75 16.62
C ASP A 246 5.08 -11.24 16.90
N GLY A 247 5.42 -12.12 15.95
CA GLY A 247 5.22 -13.56 16.08
C GLY A 247 3.85 -14.05 15.64
N THR A 248 3.06 -13.21 14.98
CA THR A 248 1.81 -13.64 14.32
C THR A 248 2.03 -13.89 12.84
N THR A 249 1.14 -14.63 12.21
CA THR A 249 1.17 -14.88 10.76
C THR A 249 -0.18 -14.53 10.15
N ALA A 250 -0.21 -13.55 9.24
CA ALA A 250 -1.41 -13.15 8.53
C ALA A 250 -1.56 -13.88 7.20
N ALA A 251 -2.78 -14.26 6.84
CA ALA A 251 -3.08 -14.87 5.56
C ALA A 251 -4.29 -14.22 4.88
N GLY A 252 -4.19 -14.00 3.58
CA GLY A 252 -5.27 -13.38 2.80
C GLY A 252 -4.87 -13.12 1.34
N SER A 253 -5.80 -12.68 0.55
CA SER A 253 -7.13 -12.25 0.93
C SER A 253 -8.16 -12.63 -0.12
N THR A 254 -9.41 -12.67 0.25
CA THR A 254 -10.52 -12.75 -0.72
C THR A 254 -10.57 -11.52 -1.62
N SER A 255 -11.41 -11.53 -2.63
CA SER A 255 -11.55 -10.41 -3.58
C SER A 255 -12.96 -10.39 -4.15
N GLU A 256 -13.82 -9.61 -3.53
CA GLU A 256 -15.26 -9.60 -3.77
C GLU A 256 -15.70 -8.27 -4.35
N ARG A 257 -16.34 -8.30 -5.52
CA ARG A 257 -16.89 -7.09 -6.17
C ARG A 257 -18.33 -6.81 -5.72
N PHE A 258 -19.02 -7.85 -5.30
CA PHE A 258 -20.38 -7.79 -4.80
C PHE A 258 -20.36 -8.30 -3.37
N PHE A 259 -20.89 -7.53 -2.44
CA PHE A 259 -20.96 -7.84 -1.02
C PHE A 259 -22.09 -7.01 -0.38
N GLU A 260 -22.75 -7.56 0.61
CA GLU A 260 -23.80 -6.86 1.34
C GLU A 260 -23.22 -6.00 2.46
N ASP A 261 -22.32 -6.56 3.26
CA ASP A 261 -21.66 -5.87 4.35
C ASP A 261 -20.16 -5.72 4.09
N SER A 262 -19.64 -4.54 4.37
CA SER A 262 -18.25 -4.17 4.11
C SER A 262 -17.27 -4.61 5.21
N HIS A 263 -17.76 -4.95 6.39
CA HIS A 263 -16.95 -5.17 7.60
C HIS A 263 -17.11 -6.55 8.21
N THR A 264 -18.16 -7.32 7.86
CA THR A 264 -18.36 -8.69 8.34
C THR A 264 -17.62 -9.72 7.49
N THR A 265 -17.21 -10.80 8.13
CA THR A 265 -16.64 -11.98 7.46
C THR A 265 -17.72 -13.02 7.18
N ASP A 266 -17.46 -13.92 6.23
CA ASP A 266 -18.40 -14.95 5.77
C ASP A 266 -17.66 -16.24 5.35
N ASP A 267 -18.39 -17.20 4.79
CA ASP A 267 -17.89 -18.53 4.37
C ASP A 267 -16.67 -18.46 3.42
N LEU A 268 -16.49 -17.34 2.71
CA LEU A 268 -15.31 -17.17 1.85
C LEU A 268 -14.03 -17.05 2.68
N LEU A 269 -14.11 -16.52 3.90
CA LEU A 269 -12.97 -16.50 4.81
C LEU A 269 -12.69 -17.88 5.38
N GLU A 270 -13.71 -18.66 5.70
CA GLU A 270 -13.55 -20.05 6.17
C GLU A 270 -12.86 -20.90 5.10
N ALA A 271 -13.31 -20.80 3.84
CA ALA A 271 -12.66 -21.46 2.71
C ALA A 271 -11.20 -21.00 2.50
N LEU A 272 -10.90 -19.72 2.77
CA LEU A 272 -9.54 -19.20 2.70
C LEU A 272 -8.67 -19.79 3.83
N ILE A 273 -9.17 -19.89 5.07
CA ILE A 273 -8.46 -20.50 6.19
C ILE A 273 -8.13 -21.96 5.90
N GLU A 274 -9.08 -22.73 5.37
CA GLU A 274 -8.84 -24.11 4.93
C GLU A 274 -7.77 -24.19 3.84
N LYS A 275 -7.81 -23.29 2.87
CA LYS A 275 -6.77 -23.20 1.83
C LYS A 275 -5.40 -22.91 2.42
N VAL A 276 -5.30 -22.03 3.43
CA VAL A 276 -4.04 -21.74 4.16
C VAL A 276 -3.48 -22.99 4.80
N ARG A 277 -4.31 -23.72 5.56
CA ARG A 277 -3.93 -24.97 6.28
C ARG A 277 -3.47 -26.06 5.35
N ASN A 278 -4.10 -26.17 4.17
CA ASN A 278 -3.72 -27.13 3.13
C ASN A 278 -2.47 -26.72 2.39
N THR A 279 -2.25 -25.40 2.20
CA THR A 279 -1.06 -24.88 1.50
C THR A 279 0.20 -24.96 2.34
N LEU A 280 0.07 -24.70 3.65
CA LEU A 280 1.21 -24.64 4.56
C LEU A 280 0.90 -25.47 5.83
N PRO A 281 1.30 -26.77 5.85
CA PRO A 281 0.91 -27.70 6.91
C PRO A 281 1.28 -27.28 8.33
N VAL A 282 2.31 -26.46 8.53
CA VAL A 282 2.69 -25.93 9.85
C VAL A 282 1.60 -25.05 10.46
N LEU A 283 0.71 -24.49 9.64
CA LEU A 283 -0.44 -23.70 10.09
C LEU A 283 -1.72 -24.53 10.35
N ARG A 284 -1.68 -25.86 10.11
CA ARG A 284 -2.88 -26.71 10.22
C ARG A 284 -3.56 -26.62 11.59
N ASN A 285 -2.78 -26.60 12.65
CA ASN A 285 -3.27 -26.56 14.03
C ASN A 285 -3.09 -25.17 14.67
N ALA A 286 -2.64 -24.15 13.91
CA ALA A 286 -2.48 -22.80 14.42
C ALA A 286 -3.86 -22.18 14.73
N THR A 287 -3.96 -21.56 15.90
CA THR A 287 -5.18 -20.87 16.33
C THR A 287 -5.38 -19.62 15.49
N VAL A 288 -6.59 -19.42 14.97
CA VAL A 288 -6.98 -18.15 14.36
C VAL A 288 -7.35 -17.18 15.49
N ILE A 289 -6.61 -16.09 15.60
CA ILE A 289 -6.75 -15.11 16.69
C ILE A 289 -7.45 -13.82 16.28
N GLU A 290 -7.55 -13.55 14.96
CA GLU A 290 -8.29 -12.42 14.43
C GLU A 290 -8.84 -12.73 13.04
N LEU A 291 -10.06 -12.27 12.77
CA LEU A 291 -10.69 -12.22 11.45
C LEU A 291 -10.87 -10.77 11.04
N TRP A 292 -10.58 -10.46 9.78
CA TRP A 292 -10.68 -9.10 9.25
C TRP A 292 -11.42 -9.07 7.92
N ALA A 293 -12.27 -8.06 7.74
CA ALA A 293 -12.87 -7.69 6.46
C ALA A 293 -12.75 -6.18 6.23
N GLY A 294 -12.60 -5.77 4.98
CA GLY A 294 -12.57 -4.36 4.62
C GLY A 294 -12.57 -4.12 3.12
N VAL A 295 -12.92 -2.90 2.72
CA VAL A 295 -13.13 -2.54 1.31
C VAL A 295 -11.96 -1.72 0.79
N ARG A 296 -11.30 -2.24 -0.25
CA ARG A 296 -10.14 -1.62 -0.89
C ARG A 296 -10.58 -0.73 -2.05
N PRO A 297 -10.12 0.52 -2.14
CA PRO A 297 -10.41 1.41 -3.25
C PRO A 297 -9.64 0.96 -4.50
N ARG A 298 -10.36 0.72 -5.59
CA ARG A 298 -9.80 0.31 -6.88
C ARG A 298 -10.18 1.30 -7.97
N ALA A 299 -9.21 2.02 -8.50
CA ALA A 299 -9.40 2.89 -9.65
C ALA A 299 -9.68 2.08 -10.93
N ARG A 300 -10.42 2.66 -11.86
CA ARG A 300 -10.75 2.04 -13.17
C ARG A 300 -9.50 1.70 -13.96
N SER A 301 -8.48 2.55 -13.95
CA SER A 301 -7.19 2.33 -14.61
C SER A 301 -6.40 1.15 -14.03
N ARG A 302 -6.78 0.63 -12.85
CA ARG A 302 -6.04 -0.40 -12.08
C ARG A 302 -4.63 0.03 -11.65
N ALA A 303 -4.34 1.32 -11.72
CA ALA A 303 -3.18 1.96 -11.10
C ALA A 303 -3.66 2.91 -10.00
N PRO A 304 -2.81 3.34 -9.06
CA PRO A 304 -3.12 4.47 -8.21
C PRO A 304 -3.54 5.68 -9.05
N MET A 305 -4.53 6.42 -8.58
CA MET A 305 -5.03 7.64 -9.21
C MET A 305 -4.38 8.83 -8.51
N LEU A 306 -3.54 9.56 -9.21
CA LEU A 306 -2.74 10.67 -8.69
C LEU A 306 -2.93 11.93 -9.54
N GLY A 307 -2.91 13.11 -8.92
CA GLY A 307 -2.90 14.39 -9.64
C GLY A 307 -3.96 15.37 -9.19
N ALA A 308 -4.11 16.45 -9.95
CA ALA A 308 -5.09 17.50 -9.68
C ALA A 308 -6.53 16.98 -9.78
N TRP A 309 -7.41 17.50 -8.92
CA TRP A 309 -8.85 17.29 -9.04
C TRP A 309 -9.36 18.12 -10.23
N PRO A 310 -10.03 17.53 -11.22
CA PRO A 310 -10.32 18.22 -12.49
C PRO A 310 -11.02 19.57 -12.35
N ASP A 311 -12.04 19.65 -11.53
CA ASP A 311 -12.92 20.83 -11.45
C ASP A 311 -12.75 21.62 -10.13
N ARG A 312 -11.64 21.38 -9.40
CA ARG A 312 -11.38 22.03 -8.11
C ARG A 312 -9.94 22.55 -8.06
N PRO A 313 -9.74 23.85 -8.26
CA PRO A 313 -8.42 24.46 -8.12
C PRO A 313 -7.80 24.19 -6.75
N ASP A 314 -6.50 23.98 -6.69
CA ASP A 314 -5.72 23.68 -5.48
C ASP A 314 -6.12 22.36 -4.75
N HIS A 315 -6.96 21.52 -5.39
CA HIS A 315 -7.32 20.18 -4.89
C HIS A 315 -6.63 19.07 -5.70
N PHE A 316 -6.24 18.02 -5.02
CA PHE A 316 -5.52 16.88 -5.59
C PHE A 316 -6.13 15.56 -5.12
N ILE A 317 -5.85 14.49 -5.85
CA ILE A 317 -6.31 13.14 -5.56
C ILE A 317 -5.11 12.22 -5.41
N ALA A 318 -5.12 11.38 -4.37
CA ALA A 318 -4.21 10.27 -4.20
C ALA A 318 -4.99 9.05 -3.71
N ASN A 319 -5.48 8.20 -4.61
CA ASN A 319 -6.44 7.14 -4.28
C ASN A 319 -6.20 5.87 -5.13
N GLY A 320 -7.02 4.85 -4.95
CA GLY A 320 -7.04 3.67 -5.83
C GLY A 320 -5.88 2.69 -5.64
N GLY A 321 -5.19 2.71 -4.50
CA GLY A 321 -4.04 1.84 -4.21
C GLY A 321 -4.35 0.35 -4.17
N PHE A 322 -5.61 -0.04 -4.03
CA PHE A 322 -6.12 -1.41 -4.05
C PHE A 322 -5.27 -2.38 -3.20
N LYS A 323 -4.74 -3.47 -3.81
CA LYS A 323 -3.91 -4.48 -3.14
C LYS A 323 -2.43 -4.09 -2.99
N ILE A 324 -2.00 -2.99 -3.61
CA ILE A 324 -0.58 -2.60 -3.67
C ILE A 324 -0.28 -1.26 -2.97
N GLY A 325 -1.25 -0.74 -2.21
CA GLY A 325 -1.15 0.58 -1.59
C GLY A 325 0.11 0.76 -0.73
N PHE A 326 0.39 -0.16 0.18
CA PHE A 326 1.58 -0.09 1.04
C PHE A 326 2.89 -0.17 0.24
N GLY A 327 2.95 -1.05 -0.78
CA GLY A 327 4.13 -1.16 -1.64
C GLY A 327 4.35 0.04 -2.57
N MET A 328 3.31 0.86 -2.81
CA MET A 328 3.39 2.07 -3.63
C MET A 328 3.57 3.35 -2.79
N ALA A 329 3.28 3.30 -1.49
CA ALA A 329 3.14 4.47 -0.64
C ALA A 329 4.39 5.38 -0.59
N PRO A 330 5.63 4.88 -0.47
CA PRO A 330 6.82 5.75 -0.48
C PRO A 330 6.93 6.62 -1.73
N LYS A 331 6.74 6.03 -2.91
CA LYS A 331 6.86 6.75 -4.19
C LYS A 331 5.65 7.64 -4.47
N VAL A 332 4.45 7.20 -4.09
CA VAL A 332 3.23 8.04 -4.14
C VAL A 332 3.42 9.28 -3.28
N ALA A 333 3.96 9.13 -2.08
CA ALA A 333 4.20 10.24 -1.17
C ALA A 333 5.20 11.26 -1.73
N GLU A 334 6.31 10.79 -2.31
CA GLU A 334 7.30 11.64 -2.97
C GLU A 334 6.67 12.39 -4.14
N THR A 335 6.03 11.66 -5.08
CA THR A 335 5.39 12.22 -6.28
C THR A 335 4.32 13.27 -5.95
N MET A 336 3.50 13.01 -4.95
CA MET A 336 2.45 13.96 -4.56
C MET A 336 3.00 15.18 -3.82
N ALA A 337 4.05 15.01 -3.01
CA ALA A 337 4.72 16.14 -2.37
C ALA A 337 5.47 17.02 -3.40
N ASP A 338 6.11 16.42 -4.41
CA ASP A 338 6.71 17.13 -5.55
C ASP A 338 5.65 17.98 -6.28
N LEU A 339 4.50 17.37 -6.59
CA LEU A 339 3.43 18.05 -7.30
C LEU A 339 2.84 19.21 -6.48
N VAL A 340 2.49 18.94 -5.21
CA VAL A 340 1.73 19.89 -4.38
C VAL A 340 2.59 21.04 -3.86
N LEU A 341 3.83 20.75 -3.45
CA LEU A 341 4.69 21.77 -2.84
C LEU A 341 5.56 22.51 -3.85
N GLU A 342 5.96 21.84 -4.93
CA GLU A 342 6.94 22.37 -5.89
C GLU A 342 6.34 22.58 -7.30
N GLY A 343 5.12 22.09 -7.57
CA GLY A 343 4.49 22.11 -8.88
C GLY A 343 5.18 21.19 -9.91
N LYS A 344 6.00 20.24 -9.42
CA LYS A 344 6.73 19.30 -10.26
C LYS A 344 5.89 18.06 -10.49
N ASP A 345 5.35 17.93 -11.69
CA ASP A 345 4.57 16.75 -12.09
C ASP A 345 5.48 15.64 -12.64
N THR A 346 5.56 14.55 -11.88
CA THR A 346 6.28 13.33 -12.25
C THR A 346 5.37 12.10 -12.26
N ILE A 347 4.05 12.32 -12.35
CA ILE A 347 3.05 11.25 -12.36
C ILE A 347 3.21 10.40 -13.62
N PRO A 348 3.38 9.08 -13.50
CA PRO A 348 3.55 8.22 -14.67
C PRO A 348 2.26 8.11 -15.48
N LYS A 349 2.43 7.90 -16.80
CA LYS A 349 1.30 7.62 -17.69
C LYS A 349 0.44 6.45 -17.17
N GLY A 350 -0.85 6.69 -17.09
CA GLY A 350 -1.84 5.74 -16.58
C GLY A 350 -2.13 5.86 -15.08
N PHE A 351 -1.43 6.76 -14.36
CA PHE A 351 -1.71 7.10 -12.96
C PHE A 351 -2.47 8.43 -12.83
N GLU A 352 -2.47 9.22 -13.89
CA GLU A 352 -3.19 10.50 -13.91
C GLU A 352 -4.67 10.29 -13.62
N VAL A 353 -5.30 11.24 -12.99
CA VAL A 353 -6.74 11.21 -12.70
C VAL A 353 -7.54 10.96 -13.98
N SER A 354 -7.14 11.60 -15.09
CA SER A 354 -7.74 11.45 -16.43
C SER A 354 -7.77 10.00 -16.96
N ALA A 355 -6.83 9.15 -16.55
CA ALA A 355 -6.80 7.74 -16.97
C ALA A 355 -7.97 6.91 -16.41
N SER A 356 -8.68 7.44 -15.41
CA SER A 356 -9.84 6.79 -14.79
C SER A 356 -11.15 7.54 -15.05
N LEU A 357 -11.09 8.80 -15.48
CA LEU A 357 -12.24 9.63 -15.81
C LEU A 357 -12.93 9.23 -17.12
#